data_aacc689de82218fe6dc8b23d218fc640
#
_entry.id   aacc689de82218fe6dc8b23d218fc640
#
_cell.length_a   1.000
_cell.length_b   1.000
_cell.length_c   1.000
_cell.angle_alpha   90.00
_cell.angle_beta   90.00
_cell.angle_gamma   90.00
#
_symmetry.space_group_name_H-M   'P 1'
#
loop_
_entity.id
_entity.type
_entity.pdbx_description
1 polymer ?
#
loop_
_entity_poly.entity_id
_entity_poly.type
_entity_poly.pdbx_seq_one_letter_code
_entity_poly.pdbx_strand_id
1 'polypeptide(L)'
;DKSYGYMQGYRKDENGNVLPSYKYPTEFDMIKAQVDITSYCEKAGYDHAYYFAYSSFGDTLETAEKLDEYVQMVKAQTGHDKVSFVFVSLGGTIGNAYLAKYCNPDDVDRIVFAAAALDGSYLLSDLMDVNLSLDNSELFYSEMIPLLTQFVDEGMKWAGYLLNFVTRAVPNEFFSDLLAYTLNRCVKEVLNNLLINCPSMWALVPSSEYEKMSEKYISDEAHLKLKAKTDEYYEIQKNARNTVKKLSDEGMDIFVISGYNLALPSVISHWNESSDNIIQAESTSMGATFADFGETLPQDYSPAIDESYISPEREVDAGTATLPDRTWFVRNQSHLKLQPSPKDVIELCVQIVINKDITDARVNNGGYPQFNAYRDSKALRRMLEIYDENVNDKKLAALSDDERERLDSAHGNALTVYNKQVWDYDEAKSAEAVLYTALYDLKLFDDMDSMEHPFKKYKLNSVLTKAFKSTSDIMLKLYGARDYYTFR
;
A
#
# COMPACT_ATOMS: atom_id res chain seq x y z
N ASP A 1 -5.21 24.21 -18.14
CA ASP A 1 -6.00 23.53 -17.13
C ASP A 1 -5.27 23.57 -15.79
N LYS A 2 -5.91 24.17 -14.76
CA LYS A 2 -5.27 24.38 -13.43
C LYS A 2 -4.94 23.04 -12.74
N SER A 3 -5.74 22.00 -12.97
CA SER A 3 -5.50 20.68 -12.41
C SER A 3 -4.28 20.00 -13.04
N TYR A 4 -4.07 20.19 -14.32
CA TYR A 4 -2.93 19.63 -15.04
C TYR A 4 -1.59 20.22 -14.57
N GLY A 5 -1.52 21.54 -14.38
CA GLY A 5 -0.34 22.19 -13.83
C GLY A 5 -0.02 21.75 -12.39
N TYR A 6 -1.05 21.46 -11.62
CA TYR A 6 -0.95 20.93 -10.28
C TYR A 6 -0.36 19.51 -10.26
N MET A 7 -0.86 18.64 -11.13
CA MET A 7 -0.41 17.25 -11.24
C MET A 7 1.02 17.12 -11.76
N GLN A 8 1.56 18.14 -12.41
CA GLN A 8 2.95 18.17 -12.87
C GLN A 8 3.93 18.71 -11.81
N GLY A 9 3.44 19.14 -10.64
CA GLY A 9 4.29 19.60 -9.55
C GLY A 9 4.90 20.98 -9.72
N TYR A 10 4.46 21.75 -10.73
CA TYR A 10 4.87 23.14 -10.90
C TYR A 10 3.73 24.01 -11.43
N ARG A 11 3.77 25.26 -11.04
CA ARG A 11 2.84 26.30 -11.51
C ARG A 11 3.54 27.22 -12.49
N LYS A 12 2.73 27.95 -13.25
CA LYS A 12 3.21 29.10 -14.02
C LYS A 12 2.89 30.38 -13.30
N ASP A 13 3.80 31.36 -13.37
CA ASP A 13 3.53 32.72 -12.96
C ASP A 13 2.56 33.43 -13.92
N GLU A 14 2.21 34.68 -13.63
CA GLU A 14 1.36 35.52 -14.46
C GLU A 14 1.90 35.79 -15.87
N ASN A 15 3.21 35.62 -16.07
CA ASN A 15 3.91 35.76 -17.35
C ASN A 15 4.08 34.44 -18.09
N GLY A 16 3.55 33.34 -17.52
CA GLY A 16 3.64 31.99 -18.10
C GLY A 16 4.97 31.29 -17.86
N ASN A 17 5.87 31.83 -17.04
CA ASN A 17 7.11 31.17 -16.64
C ASN A 17 6.79 30.02 -15.68
N VAL A 18 7.50 28.91 -15.83
CA VAL A 18 7.39 27.77 -14.91
C VAL A 18 8.04 28.14 -13.59
N LEU A 19 7.26 28.06 -12.51
CA LEU A 19 7.77 28.23 -11.16
C LEU A 19 8.37 26.91 -10.67
N PRO A 20 9.43 26.93 -9.85
CA PRO A 20 9.94 25.73 -9.20
C PRO A 20 8.84 25.00 -8.44
N SER A 21 8.92 23.69 -8.39
CA SER A 21 8.08 22.92 -7.49
C SER A 21 8.33 23.32 -6.05
N TYR A 22 7.31 23.22 -5.24
CA TYR A 22 7.40 23.74 -3.89
C TYR A 22 7.99 22.79 -2.92
N LYS A 23 8.43 23.34 -1.82
CA LYS A 23 8.71 22.53 -0.64
C LYS A 23 7.42 21.93 -0.13
N TYR A 24 7.47 20.65 0.16
CA TYR A 24 6.42 20.01 0.94
C TYR A 24 6.36 20.70 2.35
N PRO A 25 5.21 20.86 2.97
CA PRO A 25 3.90 20.34 2.59
C PRO A 25 2.88 21.41 2.20
N THR A 26 3.25 22.66 2.10
CA THR A 26 2.30 23.76 2.26
C THR A 26 1.31 23.95 1.13
N GLU A 27 1.50 23.30 -0.01
CA GLU A 27 0.73 23.63 -1.19
C GLU A 27 0.00 22.46 -1.85
N PHE A 28 0.12 21.22 -1.30
CA PHE A 28 -0.48 20.03 -1.85
C PHE A 28 -1.29 19.22 -0.85
N ASP A 29 -2.43 19.75 -0.42
CA ASP A 29 -3.35 19.03 0.46
C ASP A 29 -3.83 17.69 -0.15
N MET A 30 -3.97 17.60 -1.48
CA MET A 30 -4.32 16.35 -2.16
C MET A 30 -3.24 15.28 -2.04
N ILE A 31 -1.98 15.67 -2.13
CA ILE A 31 -0.84 14.74 -2.01
C ILE A 31 -0.71 14.29 -0.55
N LYS A 32 -0.93 15.19 0.38
CA LYS A 32 -1.00 14.91 1.81
C LYS A 32 -2.04 13.85 2.15
N ALA A 33 -3.15 13.80 1.42
CA ALA A 33 -4.18 12.78 1.60
C ALA A 33 -3.78 11.39 1.07
N GLN A 34 -2.86 11.31 0.12
CA GLN A 34 -2.40 10.03 -0.45
C GLN A 34 -1.22 9.43 0.32
N VAL A 35 -0.18 10.22 0.54
CA VAL A 35 1.02 9.82 1.30
C VAL A 35 1.38 10.97 2.22
N ASP A 36 0.85 10.96 3.44
CA ASP A 36 1.14 12.01 4.41
C ASP A 36 2.49 11.76 5.09
N ILE A 37 3.52 12.41 4.58
CA ILE A 37 4.87 12.42 5.18
C ILE A 37 5.14 13.65 6.05
N THR A 38 4.12 14.46 6.35
CA THR A 38 4.29 15.73 7.05
C THR A 38 4.99 15.57 8.39
N SER A 39 4.53 14.62 9.20
CA SER A 39 5.10 14.39 10.53
C SER A 39 6.56 13.94 10.50
N TYR A 40 6.99 13.29 9.42
CA TYR A 40 8.37 12.87 9.23
C TYR A 40 9.23 13.97 8.63
N CYS A 41 8.67 14.77 7.73
CA CYS A 41 9.31 15.97 7.20
C CYS A 41 9.61 16.99 8.29
N GLU A 42 8.72 17.12 9.28
CA GLU A 42 8.95 17.97 10.46
C GLU A 42 10.19 17.55 11.26
N LYS A 43 10.40 16.25 11.43
CA LYS A 43 11.60 15.69 12.10
C LYS A 43 12.88 15.93 11.30
N ALA A 44 12.79 15.85 9.96
CA ALA A 44 13.91 16.08 9.05
C ALA A 44 14.16 17.59 8.79
N GLY A 45 13.18 18.44 9.10
CA GLY A 45 13.17 19.86 8.77
C GLY A 45 12.60 20.11 7.37
N TYR A 46 11.61 20.98 7.26
CA TYR A 46 10.95 21.32 5.99
C TYR A 46 11.90 21.79 4.89
N ASP A 47 12.99 22.39 5.25
CA ASP A 47 13.99 22.89 4.31
C ASP A 47 14.70 21.78 3.54
N HIS A 48 14.60 20.55 4.02
CA HIS A 48 15.24 19.38 3.43
C HIS A 48 14.26 18.43 2.73
N ALA A 49 12.95 18.69 2.75
CA ALA A 49 11.94 17.87 2.13
C ALA A 49 11.35 18.53 0.88
N TYR A 50 11.41 17.83 -0.23
CA TYR A 50 10.87 18.25 -1.51
C TYR A 50 9.92 17.20 -2.06
N TYR A 51 8.91 17.63 -2.80
CA TYR A 51 7.93 16.76 -3.42
C TYR A 51 7.92 16.97 -4.93
N PHE A 52 8.23 15.91 -5.68
CA PHE A 52 8.14 15.93 -7.13
C PHE A 52 6.81 15.34 -7.57
N ALA A 53 5.88 16.18 -8.02
CA ALA A 53 4.58 15.78 -8.54
C ALA A 53 4.58 15.78 -10.06
N TYR A 54 3.90 14.80 -10.65
CA TYR A 54 3.83 14.60 -12.09
C TYR A 54 2.46 14.04 -12.49
N SER A 55 2.15 14.05 -13.80
CA SER A 55 0.93 13.46 -14.32
C SER A 55 1.04 11.95 -14.36
N SER A 56 0.11 11.24 -13.69
CA SER A 56 0.02 9.78 -13.77
C SER A 56 -0.29 9.26 -15.18
N PHE A 57 -0.77 10.12 -16.08
CA PHE A 57 -1.06 9.80 -17.49
C PHE A 57 -0.04 10.46 -18.43
N GLY A 58 1.13 10.81 -17.94
CA GLY A 58 2.19 11.43 -18.73
C GLY A 58 3.08 10.41 -19.45
N ASP A 59 4.20 10.91 -19.93
CA ASP A 59 5.28 10.10 -20.49
C ASP A 59 6.31 9.83 -19.40
N THR A 60 6.63 8.58 -19.12
CA THR A 60 7.55 8.17 -18.07
C THR A 60 8.98 8.66 -18.34
N LEU A 61 9.43 8.62 -19.62
CA LEU A 61 10.77 9.05 -20.01
C LEU A 61 10.92 10.56 -19.88
N GLU A 62 9.93 11.33 -20.39
CA GLU A 62 9.90 12.79 -20.24
C GLU A 62 9.78 13.20 -18.76
N THR A 63 9.09 12.40 -17.95
CA THR A 63 8.98 12.65 -16.51
C THR A 63 10.30 12.41 -15.79
N ALA A 64 11.07 11.39 -16.19
CA ALA A 64 12.40 11.15 -15.65
C ALA A 64 13.41 12.26 -16.01
N GLU A 65 13.30 12.84 -17.22
CA GLU A 65 14.08 14.03 -17.61
C GLU A 65 13.75 15.22 -16.72
N LYS A 66 12.47 15.50 -16.49
CA LYS A 66 12.04 16.56 -15.58
C LYS A 66 12.45 16.32 -14.13
N LEU A 67 12.52 15.06 -13.70
CA LEU A 67 13.05 14.72 -12.38
C LEU A 67 14.53 15.10 -12.28
N ASP A 68 15.34 14.87 -13.31
CA ASP A 68 16.73 15.30 -13.33
C ASP A 68 16.86 16.82 -13.22
N GLU A 69 16.12 17.57 -14.02
CA GLU A 69 16.05 19.03 -13.91
C GLU A 69 15.66 19.48 -12.49
N TYR A 70 14.69 18.78 -11.89
CA TYR A 70 14.23 19.05 -10.54
C TYR A 70 15.31 18.78 -9.49
N VAL A 71 16.08 17.72 -9.64
CA VAL A 71 17.24 17.41 -8.78
C VAL A 71 18.26 18.54 -8.83
N GLN A 72 18.61 19.01 -10.01
CA GLN A 72 19.56 20.12 -10.16
C GLN A 72 19.04 21.40 -9.51
N MET A 73 17.73 21.66 -9.63
CA MET A 73 17.09 22.80 -8.96
C MET A 73 17.14 22.67 -7.43
N VAL A 74 16.83 21.48 -6.88
CA VAL A 74 16.89 21.21 -5.43
C VAL A 74 18.33 21.44 -4.91
N LYS A 75 19.33 20.90 -5.59
CA LYS A 75 20.74 21.08 -5.25
C LYS A 75 21.12 22.58 -5.23
N ALA A 76 20.72 23.33 -6.25
CA ALA A 76 21.00 24.75 -6.34
C ALA A 76 20.29 25.56 -5.22
N GLN A 77 19.09 25.20 -4.83
CA GLN A 77 18.34 25.88 -3.77
C GLN A 77 18.87 25.57 -2.37
N THR A 78 19.26 24.33 -2.13
CA THR A 78 19.69 23.88 -0.80
C THR A 78 21.18 24.07 -0.55
N GLY A 79 21.98 24.15 -1.62
CA GLY A 79 23.44 24.18 -1.55
C GLY A 79 24.05 22.82 -1.20
N HIS A 80 23.25 21.74 -1.21
CA HIS A 80 23.74 20.37 -1.01
C HIS A 80 24.22 19.76 -2.32
N ASP A 81 25.27 18.97 -2.26
CA ASP A 81 25.81 18.29 -3.44
C ASP A 81 24.98 17.08 -3.84
N LYS A 82 24.25 16.46 -2.89
CA LYS A 82 23.50 15.22 -3.11
C LYS A 82 22.07 15.34 -2.61
N VAL A 83 21.17 14.56 -3.23
CA VAL A 83 19.79 14.36 -2.82
C VAL A 83 19.53 12.89 -2.51
N SER A 84 18.56 12.62 -1.64
CA SER A 84 18.02 11.27 -1.43
C SER A 84 16.62 11.16 -2.01
N PHE A 85 16.25 9.96 -2.47
CA PHE A 85 14.98 9.69 -3.11
C PHE A 85 14.13 8.70 -2.31
N VAL A 86 12.83 8.91 -2.30
CA VAL A 86 11.84 7.89 -1.96
C VAL A 86 10.87 7.76 -3.14
N PHE A 87 10.94 6.66 -3.86
CA PHE A 87 10.05 6.34 -4.97
C PHE A 87 8.93 5.42 -4.48
N VAL A 88 7.68 5.83 -4.68
CA VAL A 88 6.50 5.06 -4.25
C VAL A 88 5.63 4.72 -5.46
N SER A 89 5.11 3.48 -5.52
CA SER A 89 4.11 3.06 -6.50
C SER A 89 4.57 3.32 -7.95
N LEU A 90 3.77 4.07 -8.74
CA LEU A 90 4.12 4.52 -10.10
C LEU A 90 5.47 5.25 -10.13
N GLY A 91 5.90 5.89 -9.04
CA GLY A 91 7.22 6.50 -8.93
C GLY A 91 8.37 5.53 -9.18
N GLY A 92 8.18 4.23 -8.98
CA GLY A 92 9.16 3.19 -9.32
C GLY A 92 9.49 3.15 -10.81
N THR A 93 8.52 3.33 -11.68
CA THR A 93 8.76 3.38 -13.14
C THR A 93 9.62 4.58 -13.52
N ILE A 94 9.39 5.72 -12.87
CA ILE A 94 10.18 6.93 -13.09
C ILE A 94 11.58 6.77 -12.52
N GLY A 95 11.70 6.13 -11.35
CA GLY A 95 12.98 5.78 -10.74
C GLY A 95 13.82 4.89 -11.67
N ASN A 96 13.23 3.85 -12.26
CA ASN A 96 13.91 3.01 -13.25
C ASN A 96 14.43 3.82 -14.44
N ALA A 97 13.58 4.70 -15.01
CA ALA A 97 13.98 5.55 -16.14
C ALA A 97 15.07 6.55 -15.75
N TYR A 98 14.95 7.16 -14.56
CA TYR A 98 15.96 8.08 -14.03
C TYR A 98 17.30 7.38 -13.82
N LEU A 99 17.32 6.22 -13.17
CA LEU A 99 18.53 5.45 -12.93
C LEU A 99 19.22 5.02 -14.22
N ALA A 100 18.45 4.66 -15.24
CA ALA A 100 19.00 4.19 -16.51
C ALA A 100 19.56 5.31 -17.39
N LYS A 101 19.01 6.53 -17.31
CA LYS A 101 19.27 7.60 -18.29
C LYS A 101 19.94 8.84 -17.72
N TYR A 102 19.69 9.20 -16.48
CA TYR A 102 20.05 10.51 -15.92
C TYR A 102 20.86 10.41 -14.63
N CYS A 103 20.80 9.29 -13.92
CA CYS A 103 21.42 9.17 -12.62
C CYS A 103 22.94 9.40 -12.69
N ASN A 104 23.39 10.46 -12.03
CA ASN A 104 24.78 10.68 -11.72
C ASN A 104 25.01 10.29 -10.24
N PRO A 105 25.87 9.29 -9.93
CA PRO A 105 26.13 8.87 -8.55
C PRO A 105 26.63 10.00 -7.63
N ASP A 106 27.25 11.03 -8.22
CA ASP A 106 27.71 12.20 -7.44
C ASP A 106 26.56 13.11 -6.99
N ASP A 107 25.37 12.99 -7.59
CA ASP A 107 24.18 13.75 -7.24
C ASP A 107 23.24 13.02 -6.25
N VAL A 108 23.49 11.73 -6.01
CA VAL A 108 22.61 10.86 -5.24
C VAL A 108 23.29 10.41 -3.95
N ASP A 109 22.57 10.54 -2.83
CA ASP A 109 23.02 10.05 -1.54
C ASP A 109 22.40 8.66 -1.25
N ARG A 110 21.07 8.56 -1.21
CA ARG A 110 20.33 7.31 -0.96
C ARG A 110 19.07 7.23 -1.79
N ILE A 111 18.68 6.01 -2.13
CA ILE A 111 17.44 5.71 -2.85
C ILE A 111 16.65 4.67 -2.06
N VAL A 112 15.37 4.93 -1.85
CA VAL A 112 14.42 3.99 -1.26
C VAL A 112 13.28 3.76 -2.25
N PHE A 113 13.07 2.53 -2.67
CA PHE A 113 11.88 2.09 -3.39
C PHE A 113 10.90 1.47 -2.40
N ALA A 114 9.72 2.06 -2.23
CA ALA A 114 8.71 1.58 -1.30
C ALA A 114 7.40 1.26 -2.05
N ALA A 115 6.97 0.02 -2.03
CA ALA A 115 5.82 -0.46 -2.80
C ALA A 115 5.85 0.02 -4.27
N ALA A 116 7.05 0.07 -4.85
CA ALA A 116 7.31 0.67 -6.15
C ALA A 116 7.06 -0.33 -7.28
N ALA A 117 6.44 0.11 -8.38
CA ALA A 117 6.19 -0.72 -9.56
C ALA A 117 7.49 -0.85 -10.38
N LEU A 118 8.38 -1.74 -9.95
CA LEU A 118 9.70 -1.90 -10.55
C LEU A 118 9.71 -2.79 -11.78
N ASP A 119 8.74 -3.71 -11.87
CA ASP A 119 8.43 -4.49 -13.08
C ASP A 119 6.91 -4.49 -13.33
N GLY A 120 6.27 -3.32 -13.24
CA GLY A 120 4.86 -3.15 -13.53
C GLY A 120 3.92 -3.83 -12.53
N SER A 121 2.67 -4.04 -12.95
CA SER A 121 1.61 -4.72 -12.19
C SER A 121 0.70 -5.53 -13.10
N TYR A 122 0.46 -6.79 -12.75
CA TYR A 122 -0.50 -7.65 -13.44
C TYR A 122 -1.93 -7.09 -13.41
N LEU A 123 -2.27 -6.29 -12.37
CA LEU A 123 -3.55 -5.59 -12.36
C LEU A 123 -3.74 -4.76 -13.62
N LEU A 124 -2.70 -4.05 -14.07
CA LEU A 124 -2.83 -3.18 -15.23
C LEU A 124 -2.82 -3.97 -16.54
N SER A 125 -1.98 -4.97 -16.68
CA SER A 125 -1.97 -5.81 -17.91
C SER A 125 -3.30 -6.52 -18.09
N ASP A 126 -3.89 -7.11 -17.06
CA ASP A 126 -5.19 -7.78 -17.14
C ASP A 126 -6.33 -6.80 -17.41
N LEU A 127 -6.30 -5.59 -16.82
CA LEU A 127 -7.25 -4.53 -17.16
C LEU A 127 -7.15 -4.10 -18.62
N MET A 128 -5.94 -3.88 -19.14
CA MET A 128 -5.72 -3.50 -20.53
C MET A 128 -6.06 -4.62 -21.50
N ASP A 129 -5.82 -5.86 -21.13
CA ASP A 129 -6.18 -7.04 -21.96
C ASP A 129 -7.68 -7.38 -21.91
N VAL A 130 -8.44 -6.69 -21.05
CA VAL A 130 -9.88 -6.93 -20.83
C VAL A 130 -10.14 -8.39 -20.44
N ASN A 131 -9.26 -8.93 -19.62
CA ASN A 131 -9.32 -10.31 -19.13
C ASN A 131 -9.80 -10.34 -17.67
N LEU A 132 -11.06 -9.96 -17.48
CA LEU A 132 -11.68 -9.87 -16.16
C LEU A 132 -12.68 -10.99 -15.98
N SER A 133 -12.53 -11.71 -14.89
CA SER A 133 -13.44 -12.76 -14.42
C SER A 133 -13.71 -12.63 -12.93
N LEU A 134 -14.62 -13.42 -12.42
CA LEU A 134 -14.86 -13.52 -10.98
C LEU A 134 -14.74 -15.00 -10.57
N ASP A 135 -13.53 -15.51 -10.63
CA ASP A 135 -13.25 -16.92 -10.32
C ASP A 135 -13.31 -17.20 -8.82
N ASN A 136 -13.02 -16.19 -8.01
CA ASN A 136 -13.09 -16.27 -6.55
C ASN A 136 -14.06 -15.22 -5.97
N SER A 137 -15.35 -15.60 -5.90
CA SER A 137 -16.39 -14.72 -5.36
C SER A 137 -16.22 -14.42 -3.87
N GLU A 138 -15.65 -15.34 -3.09
CA GLU A 138 -15.41 -15.12 -1.66
C GLU A 138 -14.36 -14.03 -1.45
N LEU A 139 -13.26 -14.09 -2.19
CA LEU A 139 -12.21 -13.08 -2.15
C LEU A 139 -12.72 -11.72 -2.66
N PHE A 140 -13.61 -11.72 -3.66
CA PHE A 140 -14.25 -10.48 -4.12
C PHE A 140 -15.00 -9.77 -2.98
N TYR A 141 -15.77 -10.51 -2.20
CA TYR A 141 -16.52 -9.93 -1.09
C TYR A 141 -15.65 -9.57 0.12
N SER A 142 -14.63 -10.36 0.41
CA SER A 142 -13.80 -10.16 1.60
C SER A 142 -12.69 -9.13 1.40
N GLU A 143 -12.16 -8.98 0.20
CA GLU A 143 -11.01 -8.12 -0.08
C GLU A 143 -11.36 -6.97 -1.02
N MET A 144 -11.98 -7.26 -2.16
CA MET A 144 -12.19 -6.25 -3.20
C MET A 144 -13.23 -5.20 -2.83
N ILE A 145 -14.35 -5.59 -2.22
CA ILE A 145 -15.36 -4.62 -1.78
C ILE A 145 -14.80 -3.69 -0.69
N PRO A 146 -14.13 -4.17 0.36
CA PRO A 146 -13.42 -3.30 1.32
C PRO A 146 -12.36 -2.41 0.65
N LEU A 147 -11.61 -2.92 -0.32
CA LEU A 147 -10.64 -2.14 -1.07
C LEU A 147 -11.30 -0.98 -1.82
N LEU A 148 -12.37 -1.25 -2.56
CA LEU A 148 -13.11 -0.23 -3.30
C LEU A 148 -13.74 0.82 -2.38
N THR A 149 -14.19 0.43 -1.18
CA THR A 149 -14.77 1.39 -0.22
C THR A 149 -13.76 2.38 0.36
N GLN A 150 -12.46 2.11 0.23
CA GLN A 150 -11.42 3.06 0.66
C GLN A 150 -11.35 4.31 -0.24
N PHE A 151 -11.81 4.20 -1.48
CA PHE A 151 -11.90 5.33 -2.42
C PHE A 151 -13.18 6.14 -2.30
N VAL A 152 -14.10 5.73 -1.44
CA VAL A 152 -15.40 6.37 -1.27
C VAL A 152 -15.38 7.20 0.01
N ASP A 153 -16.04 8.36 -0.03
CA ASP A 153 -16.22 9.23 1.13
C ASP A 153 -16.74 8.45 2.35
N GLU A 154 -16.27 8.79 3.54
CA GLU A 154 -16.66 8.15 4.80
C GLU A 154 -18.18 8.03 4.96
N GLY A 155 -18.93 9.08 4.56
CA GLY A 155 -20.38 9.10 4.58
C GLY A 155 -21.06 8.09 3.62
N MET A 156 -20.32 7.57 2.65
CA MET A 156 -20.81 6.63 1.64
C MET A 156 -20.36 5.18 1.88
N LYS A 157 -19.49 4.92 2.84
CA LYS A 157 -18.98 3.56 3.12
C LYS A 157 -20.10 2.55 3.41
N TRP A 158 -21.16 2.99 4.10
CA TRP A 158 -22.34 2.16 4.34
C TRP A 158 -22.98 1.62 3.06
N ALA A 159 -22.92 2.38 1.96
CA ALA A 159 -23.49 1.94 0.67
C ALA A 159 -22.68 0.75 0.09
N GLY A 160 -21.37 0.74 0.26
CA GLY A 160 -20.53 -0.40 -0.11
C GLY A 160 -20.88 -1.65 0.68
N TYR A 161 -21.13 -1.52 1.97
CA TYR A 161 -21.54 -2.63 2.83
C TYR A 161 -22.94 -3.13 2.50
N LEU A 162 -23.88 -2.22 2.23
CA LEU A 162 -25.23 -2.60 1.77
C LEU A 162 -25.16 -3.32 0.43
N LEU A 163 -24.33 -2.85 -0.50
CA LEU A 163 -24.09 -3.52 -1.78
C LEU A 163 -23.57 -4.94 -1.57
N ASN A 164 -22.57 -5.10 -0.71
CA ASN A 164 -22.03 -6.41 -0.34
C ASN A 164 -23.12 -7.35 0.23
N PHE A 165 -23.98 -6.85 1.10
CA PHE A 165 -25.10 -7.62 1.65
C PHE A 165 -26.10 -8.04 0.56
N VAL A 166 -26.49 -7.11 -0.30
CA VAL A 166 -27.46 -7.36 -1.38
C VAL A 166 -26.90 -8.37 -2.39
N THR A 167 -25.65 -8.23 -2.78
CA THR A 167 -24.99 -9.11 -3.76
C THR A 167 -24.84 -10.55 -3.25
N ARG A 168 -24.67 -10.75 -1.94
CA ARG A 168 -24.65 -12.10 -1.33
C ARG A 168 -26.02 -12.79 -1.31
N ALA A 169 -27.12 -12.04 -1.44
CA ALA A 169 -28.46 -12.60 -1.55
C ALA A 169 -28.81 -13.10 -2.96
N VAL A 170 -27.96 -12.79 -3.94
CA VAL A 170 -28.09 -13.22 -5.34
C VAL A 170 -27.27 -14.50 -5.56
N PRO A 171 -27.71 -15.47 -6.37
CA PRO A 171 -26.88 -16.62 -6.72
C PRO A 171 -25.52 -16.19 -7.28
N ASN A 172 -24.43 -16.76 -6.74
CA ASN A 172 -23.07 -16.37 -7.10
C ASN A 172 -22.80 -16.41 -8.60
N GLU A 173 -23.24 -17.46 -9.29
CA GLU A 173 -23.06 -17.62 -10.74
C GLU A 173 -23.69 -16.45 -11.52
N PHE A 174 -24.92 -16.11 -11.21
CA PHE A 174 -25.61 -14.98 -11.89
C PHE A 174 -24.90 -13.65 -11.62
N PHE A 175 -24.46 -13.43 -10.38
CA PHE A 175 -23.76 -12.20 -10.02
C PHE A 175 -22.37 -12.14 -10.67
N SER A 176 -21.65 -13.25 -10.70
CA SER A 176 -20.35 -13.37 -11.39
C SER A 176 -20.47 -13.03 -12.87
N ASP A 177 -21.42 -13.62 -13.57
CA ASP A 177 -21.63 -13.39 -15.00
C ASP A 177 -22.02 -11.93 -15.28
N LEU A 178 -22.93 -11.37 -14.47
CA LEU A 178 -23.36 -9.97 -14.61
C LEU A 178 -22.21 -9.00 -14.34
N LEU A 179 -21.41 -9.27 -13.29
CA LEU A 179 -20.27 -8.42 -12.92
C LEU A 179 -19.17 -8.51 -13.99
N ALA A 180 -18.79 -9.72 -14.40
CA ALA A 180 -17.80 -9.93 -15.44
C ALA A 180 -18.21 -9.24 -16.76
N TYR A 181 -19.46 -9.40 -17.19
CA TYR A 181 -19.98 -8.72 -18.38
C TYR A 181 -19.92 -7.19 -18.23
N THR A 182 -20.36 -6.66 -17.10
CA THR A 182 -20.40 -5.20 -16.86
C THR A 182 -18.99 -4.61 -16.78
N LEU A 183 -18.09 -5.26 -16.05
CA LEU A 183 -16.70 -4.83 -15.90
C LEU A 183 -15.97 -4.87 -17.25
N ASN A 184 -16.01 -6.01 -17.95
CA ASN A 184 -15.36 -6.14 -19.26
C ASN A 184 -15.87 -5.11 -20.27
N ARG A 185 -17.18 -4.84 -20.26
CA ARG A 185 -17.75 -3.81 -21.13
C ARG A 185 -17.31 -2.41 -20.74
N CYS A 186 -17.32 -2.08 -19.46
CA CYS A 186 -16.86 -0.78 -18.97
C CYS A 186 -15.38 -0.55 -19.27
N VAL A 187 -14.54 -1.54 -18.99
CA VAL A 187 -13.11 -1.47 -19.26
C VAL A 187 -12.87 -1.33 -20.76
N LYS A 188 -13.50 -2.15 -21.59
CA LYS A 188 -13.33 -2.11 -23.05
C LYS A 188 -13.79 -0.80 -23.67
N GLU A 189 -14.94 -0.29 -23.28
CA GLU A 189 -15.55 0.88 -23.92
C GLU A 189 -15.03 2.23 -23.39
N VAL A 190 -14.60 2.27 -22.12
CA VAL A 190 -14.22 3.52 -21.44
C VAL A 190 -12.73 3.54 -21.11
N LEU A 191 -12.25 2.59 -20.34
CA LEU A 191 -10.90 2.62 -19.80
C LEU A 191 -9.83 2.20 -20.82
N ASN A 192 -10.11 1.21 -21.66
CA ASN A 192 -9.11 0.65 -22.56
C ASN A 192 -8.55 1.72 -23.52
N ASN A 193 -9.42 2.53 -24.12
CA ASN A 193 -8.99 3.63 -25.01
C ASN A 193 -8.11 4.66 -24.29
N LEU A 194 -8.35 4.90 -23.00
CA LEU A 194 -7.53 5.81 -22.19
C LEU A 194 -6.18 5.17 -21.85
N LEU A 195 -6.20 3.93 -21.36
CA LEU A 195 -5.01 3.24 -20.86
C LEU A 195 -4.04 2.92 -22.01
N ILE A 196 -4.53 2.40 -23.14
CA ILE A 196 -3.71 2.04 -24.29
C ILE A 196 -2.96 3.24 -24.87
N ASN A 197 -3.58 4.42 -24.90
CA ASN A 197 -2.95 5.61 -25.46
C ASN A 197 -2.03 6.36 -24.49
N CYS A 198 -1.76 5.80 -23.31
CA CYS A 198 -1.00 6.45 -22.27
C CYS A 198 0.35 5.77 -22.01
N PRO A 199 1.50 6.42 -22.31
CA PRO A 199 2.82 5.82 -22.14
C PRO A 199 3.10 5.33 -20.74
N SER A 200 2.69 6.06 -19.69
CA SER A 200 2.91 5.66 -18.29
C SER A 200 2.13 4.40 -17.89
N MET A 201 1.02 4.12 -18.57
CA MET A 201 0.28 2.87 -18.34
C MET A 201 1.03 1.67 -18.92
N TRP A 202 1.70 1.83 -20.05
CA TRP A 202 2.58 0.82 -20.60
C TRP A 202 3.82 0.57 -19.72
N ALA A 203 4.30 1.59 -19.03
CA ALA A 203 5.38 1.43 -18.06
C ALA A 203 4.97 0.60 -16.83
N LEU A 204 3.67 0.45 -16.59
CA LEU A 204 3.10 -0.42 -15.56
C LEU A 204 2.75 -1.82 -16.07
N VAL A 205 2.89 -2.11 -17.36
CA VAL A 205 2.73 -3.48 -17.87
C VAL A 205 3.99 -4.29 -17.49
N PRO A 206 3.85 -5.46 -16.84
CA PRO A 206 5.00 -6.31 -16.54
C PRO A 206 5.82 -6.65 -17.79
N SER A 207 7.14 -6.72 -17.64
CA SER A 207 8.02 -7.01 -18.77
C SER A 207 7.74 -8.36 -19.45
N SER A 208 7.21 -9.32 -18.69
CA SER A 208 6.75 -10.64 -19.20
C SER A 208 5.56 -10.54 -20.15
N GLU A 209 4.70 -9.53 -20.00
CA GLU A 209 3.47 -9.37 -20.79
C GLU A 209 3.62 -8.34 -21.94
N TYR A 210 4.66 -7.50 -21.88
CA TYR A 210 4.78 -6.36 -22.77
C TYR A 210 4.78 -6.73 -24.27
N GLU A 211 5.57 -7.71 -24.69
CA GLU A 211 5.71 -8.08 -26.11
C GLU A 211 4.35 -8.53 -26.69
N LYS A 212 3.66 -9.42 -26.00
CA LYS A 212 2.33 -9.91 -26.39
C LYS A 212 1.32 -8.77 -26.47
N MET A 213 1.31 -7.89 -25.48
CA MET A 213 0.34 -6.81 -25.41
C MET A 213 0.64 -5.71 -26.43
N SER A 214 1.89 -5.32 -26.61
CA SER A 214 2.27 -4.29 -27.60
C SER A 214 1.97 -4.73 -29.02
N GLU A 215 2.21 -6.00 -29.36
CA GLU A 215 1.81 -6.59 -30.65
C GLU A 215 0.29 -6.50 -30.87
N LYS A 216 -0.49 -6.81 -29.84
CA LYS A 216 -1.97 -6.83 -29.92
C LYS A 216 -2.59 -5.42 -30.04
N TYR A 217 -2.05 -4.42 -29.35
CA TYR A 217 -2.76 -3.16 -29.13
C TYR A 217 -2.13 -1.94 -29.77
N ILE A 218 -0.83 -1.92 -30.02
CA ILE A 218 -0.11 -0.73 -30.51
C ILE A 218 0.86 -1.01 -31.67
N SER A 219 0.66 -2.12 -32.40
CA SER A 219 1.50 -2.49 -33.57
C SER A 219 1.07 -1.80 -34.86
N ASP A 220 -0.10 -1.14 -34.91
CA ASP A 220 -0.60 -0.49 -36.10
C ASP A 220 0.07 0.87 -36.37
N GLU A 221 -0.15 1.40 -37.60
CA GLU A 221 0.46 2.65 -38.07
C GLU A 221 0.10 3.86 -37.19
N ALA A 222 -1.10 3.88 -36.59
CA ALA A 222 -1.56 4.99 -35.76
C ALA A 222 -0.77 5.10 -34.45
N HIS A 223 -0.25 3.99 -33.93
CA HIS A 223 0.45 3.91 -32.65
C HIS A 223 1.98 3.87 -32.75
N LEU A 224 2.58 4.02 -33.93
CA LEU A 224 4.04 3.90 -34.12
C LEU A 224 4.86 4.79 -33.16
N LYS A 225 4.40 6.02 -32.91
CA LYS A 225 5.10 6.93 -31.97
C LYS A 225 4.98 6.49 -30.53
N LEU A 226 3.80 6.00 -30.14
CA LEU A 226 3.55 5.45 -28.81
C LEU A 226 4.41 4.21 -28.60
N LYS A 227 4.38 3.28 -29.58
CA LYS A 227 5.17 2.05 -29.52
C LYS A 227 6.67 2.33 -29.37
N ALA A 228 7.20 3.29 -30.10
CA ALA A 228 8.63 3.65 -29.97
C ALA A 228 9.00 4.11 -28.55
N LYS A 229 8.15 4.90 -27.89
CA LYS A 229 8.35 5.34 -26.50
C LYS A 229 8.21 4.18 -25.51
N THR A 230 7.22 3.34 -25.71
CA THR A 230 6.97 2.20 -24.80
C THR A 230 8.01 1.10 -24.96
N ASP A 231 8.50 0.85 -26.19
CA ASP A 231 9.62 -0.07 -26.45
C ASP A 231 10.91 0.42 -25.75
N GLU A 232 11.20 1.74 -25.81
CA GLU A 232 12.35 2.32 -25.10
C GLU A 232 12.25 2.11 -23.58
N TYR A 233 11.07 2.34 -22.99
CA TYR A 233 10.88 2.10 -21.56
C TYR A 233 10.93 0.60 -21.22
N TYR A 234 10.38 -0.26 -22.05
CA TYR A 234 10.44 -1.71 -21.87
C TYR A 234 11.88 -2.23 -21.75
N GLU A 235 12.79 -1.75 -22.59
CA GLU A 235 14.20 -2.11 -22.47
C GLU A 235 14.84 -1.63 -21.16
N ILE A 236 14.42 -0.49 -20.63
CA ILE A 236 14.82 0.00 -19.31
C ILE A 236 14.29 -0.92 -18.22
N GLN A 237 13.00 -1.24 -18.23
CA GLN A 237 12.33 -2.07 -17.24
C GLN A 237 12.94 -3.48 -17.20
N LYS A 238 13.13 -4.10 -18.35
CA LYS A 238 13.73 -5.42 -18.52
C LYS A 238 15.16 -5.48 -17.94
N ASN A 239 15.89 -4.37 -17.99
CA ASN A 239 17.25 -4.26 -17.47
C ASN A 239 17.33 -3.61 -16.08
N ALA A 240 16.20 -3.26 -15.44
CA ALA A 240 16.19 -2.51 -14.18
C ALA A 240 16.98 -3.22 -13.07
N ARG A 241 16.83 -4.52 -12.91
CA ARG A 241 17.58 -5.33 -11.93
C ARG A 241 19.09 -5.23 -12.13
N ASN A 242 19.55 -5.33 -13.39
CA ASN A 242 20.98 -5.21 -13.72
C ASN A 242 21.49 -3.79 -13.45
N THR A 243 20.72 -2.78 -13.80
CA THR A 243 21.05 -1.36 -13.54
C THR A 243 21.20 -1.09 -12.05
N VAL A 244 20.22 -1.49 -11.25
CA VAL A 244 20.22 -1.30 -9.80
C VAL A 244 21.37 -2.08 -9.14
N LYS A 245 21.57 -3.34 -9.54
CA LYS A 245 22.68 -4.13 -9.02
C LYS A 245 24.03 -3.50 -9.33
N LYS A 246 24.25 -3.06 -10.56
CA LYS A 246 25.48 -2.37 -10.97
C LYS A 246 25.72 -1.12 -10.13
N LEU A 247 24.72 -0.23 -10.00
CA LEU A 247 24.84 1.00 -9.20
C LEU A 247 25.13 0.70 -7.73
N SER A 248 24.49 -0.32 -7.18
CA SER A 248 24.74 -0.77 -5.80
C SER A 248 26.16 -1.34 -5.62
N ASP A 249 26.64 -2.15 -6.57
CA ASP A 249 28.01 -2.70 -6.58
C ASP A 249 29.07 -1.59 -6.73
N GLU A 250 28.72 -0.49 -7.40
CA GLU A 250 29.52 0.74 -7.53
C GLU A 250 29.46 1.64 -6.28
N GLY A 251 28.71 1.24 -5.25
CA GLY A 251 28.67 1.91 -3.94
C GLY A 251 27.47 2.82 -3.72
N MET A 252 26.47 2.80 -4.60
CA MET A 252 25.22 3.56 -4.37
C MET A 252 24.35 2.86 -3.31
N ASP A 253 23.86 3.61 -2.36
CA ASP A 253 22.96 3.14 -1.31
C ASP A 253 21.51 3.07 -1.83
N ILE A 254 21.09 1.88 -2.29
CA ILE A 254 19.75 1.60 -2.80
C ILE A 254 19.08 0.59 -1.89
N PHE A 255 17.84 0.89 -1.48
CA PHE A 255 17.05 0.10 -0.56
C PHE A 255 15.64 -0.14 -1.12
N VAL A 256 15.04 -1.27 -0.76
CA VAL A 256 13.72 -1.68 -1.24
C VAL A 256 12.82 -2.08 -0.07
N ILE A 257 11.55 -1.70 -0.11
CA ILE A 257 10.54 -2.10 0.86
C ILE A 257 9.34 -2.64 0.09
N SER A 258 9.03 -3.92 0.28
CA SER A 258 7.98 -4.66 -0.43
C SER A 258 6.91 -5.14 0.54
N GLY A 259 5.63 -4.85 0.22
CA GLY A 259 4.49 -5.47 0.86
C GLY A 259 4.18 -6.83 0.22
N TYR A 260 3.70 -7.80 1.00
CA TYR A 260 3.37 -9.13 0.51
C TYR A 260 2.24 -9.80 1.29
N ASN A 261 1.83 -11.00 0.85
CA ASN A 261 0.79 -11.84 1.43
C ASN A 261 -0.61 -11.19 1.41
N LEU A 262 -0.89 -10.39 0.39
CA LEU A 262 -2.24 -9.95 0.04
C LEU A 262 -2.50 -10.38 -1.41
N ALA A 263 -3.76 -10.70 -1.72
CA ALA A 263 -4.15 -11.02 -3.08
C ALA A 263 -4.16 -9.77 -3.97
N LEU A 264 -3.88 -9.92 -5.25
CA LEU A 264 -4.29 -8.93 -6.24
C LEU A 264 -5.83 -8.91 -6.35
N PRO A 265 -6.43 -7.87 -6.96
CA PRO A 265 -7.89 -7.81 -7.12
C PRO A 265 -8.47 -9.08 -7.73
N SER A 266 -9.44 -9.67 -7.07
CA SER A 266 -10.01 -10.99 -7.41
C SER A 266 -10.74 -11.08 -8.75
N VAL A 267 -10.79 -9.96 -9.48
CA VAL A 267 -11.38 -9.89 -10.83
C VAL A 267 -10.36 -10.08 -11.95
N ILE A 268 -9.08 -10.16 -11.66
CA ILE A 268 -8.02 -10.40 -12.64
C ILE A 268 -7.53 -11.84 -12.62
N SER A 269 -6.89 -12.29 -13.71
CA SER A 269 -6.41 -13.68 -13.83
C SER A 269 -5.28 -14.01 -12.85
N HIS A 270 -4.46 -13.01 -12.49
CA HIS A 270 -3.32 -13.17 -11.58
C HIS A 270 -3.67 -12.87 -10.10
N TRP A 271 -4.95 -12.99 -9.71
CA TRP A 271 -5.42 -12.63 -8.37
C TRP A 271 -4.69 -13.35 -7.22
N ASN A 272 -4.18 -14.55 -7.46
CA ASN A 272 -3.51 -15.37 -6.44
C ASN A 272 -2.03 -15.02 -6.24
N GLU A 273 -1.45 -14.16 -7.04
CA GLU A 273 -0.09 -13.68 -6.81
C GLU A 273 0.04 -12.97 -5.47
N SER A 274 1.08 -13.29 -4.70
CA SER A 274 1.40 -12.56 -3.48
C SER A 274 1.71 -11.10 -3.81
N SER A 275 1.03 -10.17 -3.17
CA SER A 275 1.05 -8.75 -3.54
C SER A 275 0.83 -7.83 -2.34
N ASP A 276 0.81 -6.53 -2.61
CA ASP A 276 0.33 -5.47 -1.71
C ASP A 276 -1.12 -5.03 -2.01
N ASN A 277 -1.93 -5.85 -2.67
CA ASN A 277 -3.26 -5.65 -3.27
C ASN A 277 -3.28 -4.93 -4.62
N ILE A 278 -2.22 -4.31 -5.07
CA ILE A 278 -2.16 -3.52 -6.32
C ILE A 278 -1.01 -4.00 -7.21
N ILE A 279 0.14 -4.28 -6.63
CA ILE A 279 1.35 -4.69 -7.35
C ILE A 279 1.83 -6.02 -6.75
N GLN A 280 2.11 -7.01 -7.61
CA GLN A 280 2.70 -8.27 -7.16
C GLN A 280 4.04 -8.03 -6.45
N ALA A 281 4.28 -8.79 -5.40
CA ALA A 281 5.43 -8.60 -4.53
C ALA A 281 6.76 -8.87 -5.23
N GLU A 282 6.78 -9.72 -6.26
CA GLU A 282 7.97 -9.92 -7.11
C GLU A 282 8.41 -8.62 -7.78
N SER A 283 7.46 -7.82 -8.29
CA SER A 283 7.75 -6.50 -8.88
C SER A 283 8.27 -5.53 -7.83
N THR A 284 7.56 -5.38 -6.70
CA THR A 284 7.94 -4.40 -5.67
C THR A 284 9.24 -4.73 -4.94
N SER A 285 9.67 -5.99 -4.94
CA SER A 285 10.92 -6.47 -4.31
C SER A 285 12.11 -6.57 -5.26
N MET A 286 11.93 -6.24 -6.53
CA MET A 286 12.93 -6.48 -7.58
C MET A 286 13.33 -7.96 -7.70
N GLY A 287 12.35 -8.87 -7.66
CA GLY A 287 12.52 -10.25 -8.05
C GLY A 287 12.74 -11.24 -6.93
N ALA A 288 12.34 -10.94 -5.71
CA ALA A 288 12.21 -11.97 -4.70
C ALA A 288 11.17 -13.01 -5.10
N THR A 289 11.42 -14.26 -4.74
CA THR A 289 10.48 -15.37 -4.95
C THR A 289 9.46 -15.39 -3.82
N PHE A 290 8.19 -15.50 -4.19
CA PHE A 290 7.08 -15.62 -3.24
C PHE A 290 6.30 -16.90 -3.49
N ALA A 291 5.69 -17.43 -2.44
CA ALA A 291 4.57 -18.33 -2.57
C ALA A 291 3.32 -17.55 -3.01
N ASP A 292 2.38 -18.22 -3.64
CA ASP A 292 1.07 -17.66 -3.97
C ASP A 292 0.34 -17.18 -2.70
N PHE A 293 -0.60 -16.26 -2.85
CA PHE A 293 -1.41 -15.75 -1.74
C PHE A 293 -2.06 -16.89 -0.95
N GLY A 294 -1.76 -16.94 0.34
CA GLY A 294 -2.28 -17.95 1.25
C GLY A 294 -1.55 -19.29 1.23
N GLU A 295 -0.51 -19.44 0.40
CA GLU A 295 0.32 -20.62 0.31
C GLU A 295 1.69 -20.39 0.95
N THR A 296 2.48 -21.45 1.05
CA THR A 296 3.87 -21.41 1.51
C THR A 296 4.80 -22.01 0.47
N LEU A 297 6.07 -21.59 0.49
CA LEU A 297 7.10 -22.22 -0.32
C LEU A 297 7.14 -23.73 -0.06
N PRO A 298 7.32 -24.56 -1.10
CA PRO A 298 7.35 -26.03 -0.96
C PRO A 298 8.30 -26.49 0.16
N GLN A 299 8.00 -27.62 0.80
CA GLN A 299 8.85 -28.14 1.88
C GLN A 299 10.26 -28.51 1.40
N ASP A 300 10.38 -28.88 0.15
CA ASP A 300 11.64 -29.21 -0.54
C ASP A 300 12.26 -28.02 -1.27
N TYR A 301 11.70 -26.81 -1.08
CA TYR A 301 12.25 -25.58 -1.64
C TYR A 301 13.68 -25.35 -1.15
N SER A 302 14.60 -25.12 -2.08
CA SER A 302 16.00 -24.85 -1.78
C SER A 302 16.25 -23.36 -1.82
N PRO A 303 16.60 -22.72 -0.69
CA PRO A 303 16.88 -21.28 -0.65
C PRO A 303 18.00 -20.87 -1.61
N ALA A 304 17.88 -19.68 -2.19
CA ALA A 304 18.90 -19.16 -3.10
C ALA A 304 20.24 -18.88 -2.41
N ILE A 305 20.22 -18.50 -1.13
CA ILE A 305 21.41 -18.22 -0.30
C ILE A 305 21.44 -19.24 0.85
N ASP A 306 20.60 -19.08 1.85
CA ASP A 306 20.44 -20.01 2.97
C ASP A 306 19.07 -19.79 3.68
N GLU A 307 18.75 -20.68 4.65
CA GLU A 307 17.47 -20.64 5.37
C GLU A 307 17.19 -19.33 6.12
N SER A 308 18.21 -18.54 6.45
CA SER A 308 18.01 -17.25 7.13
C SER A 308 17.44 -16.15 6.21
N TYR A 309 17.38 -16.40 4.88
CA TYR A 309 16.72 -15.54 3.90
C TYR A 309 15.27 -15.97 3.62
N ILE A 310 14.81 -17.07 4.20
CA ILE A 310 13.40 -17.47 4.12
C ILE A 310 12.61 -16.76 5.22
N SER A 311 11.46 -16.20 4.88
CA SER A 311 10.58 -15.59 5.88
C SER A 311 10.12 -16.62 6.93
N PRO A 312 9.84 -16.20 8.18
CA PRO A 312 9.41 -17.13 9.25
C PRO A 312 8.20 -17.99 8.85
N GLU A 313 7.28 -17.43 8.08
CA GLU A 313 6.07 -18.09 7.58
C GLU A 313 6.33 -18.92 6.30
N ARG A 314 7.57 -18.94 5.79
CA ARG A 314 7.97 -19.60 4.54
C ARG A 314 7.17 -19.12 3.31
N GLU A 315 6.89 -17.85 3.24
CA GLU A 315 6.16 -17.23 2.12
C GLU A 315 7.10 -16.50 1.14
N VAL A 316 8.32 -16.18 1.57
CA VAL A 316 9.30 -15.39 0.79
C VAL A 316 10.69 -15.97 0.89
N ASP A 317 11.40 -16.04 -0.25
CA ASP A 317 12.86 -16.15 -0.30
C ASP A 317 13.49 -14.79 -0.66
N ALA A 318 13.94 -14.07 0.36
CA ALA A 318 14.63 -12.78 0.19
C ALA A 318 15.96 -12.93 -0.57
N GLY A 319 16.56 -14.12 -0.54
CA GLY A 319 17.84 -14.41 -1.22
C GLY A 319 17.77 -14.28 -2.75
N THR A 320 16.57 -14.35 -3.34
CA THR A 320 16.35 -14.19 -4.78
C THR A 320 16.16 -12.73 -5.22
N ALA A 321 15.98 -11.80 -4.28
CA ALA A 321 15.87 -10.37 -4.59
C ALA A 321 17.17 -9.82 -5.22
N THR A 322 17.06 -8.78 -6.03
CA THR A 322 18.23 -8.11 -6.62
C THR A 322 19.18 -7.55 -5.55
N LEU A 323 18.64 -7.07 -4.43
CA LEU A 323 19.38 -6.56 -3.27
C LEU A 323 18.95 -7.30 -1.99
N PRO A 324 19.33 -8.57 -1.80
CA PRO A 324 18.79 -9.41 -0.72
C PRO A 324 19.02 -8.82 0.67
N ASP A 325 20.16 -8.20 0.93
CA ASP A 325 20.47 -7.60 2.23
C ASP A 325 19.91 -6.18 2.41
N ARG A 326 19.36 -5.56 1.36
CA ARG A 326 18.82 -4.20 1.37
C ARG A 326 17.33 -4.14 1.03
N THR A 327 16.64 -5.29 1.12
CA THR A 327 15.21 -5.41 0.89
C THR A 327 14.50 -5.80 2.18
N TRP A 328 13.53 -4.98 2.60
CA TRP A 328 12.59 -5.28 3.68
C TRP A 328 11.29 -5.83 3.12
N PHE A 329 10.74 -6.80 3.81
CA PHE A 329 9.49 -7.48 3.47
C PHE A 329 8.47 -7.26 4.58
N VAL A 330 7.33 -6.66 4.25
CA VAL A 330 6.29 -6.31 5.21
C VAL A 330 5.03 -7.10 4.93
N ARG A 331 4.80 -8.14 5.71
CA ARG A 331 3.65 -9.03 5.59
C ARG A 331 2.33 -8.28 5.79
N ASN A 332 1.34 -8.52 4.95
CA ASN A 332 0.02 -7.89 4.98
C ASN A 332 0.03 -6.35 4.79
N GLN A 333 1.11 -5.78 4.29
CA GLN A 333 1.15 -4.37 3.95
C GLN A 333 0.36 -4.10 2.67
N SER A 334 -0.76 -3.38 2.80
CA SER A 334 -1.53 -2.95 1.63
C SER A 334 -0.95 -1.69 1.00
N HIS A 335 -0.94 -1.65 -0.32
CA HIS A 335 -0.53 -0.50 -1.13
C HIS A 335 -1.23 0.81 -0.74
N LEU A 336 -2.52 0.73 -0.43
CA LEU A 336 -3.35 1.88 -0.08
C LEU A 336 -3.20 2.33 1.39
N LYS A 337 -2.47 1.59 2.19
CA LYS A 337 -2.24 1.88 3.62
C LYS A 337 -0.80 2.32 3.90
N LEU A 338 -0.13 2.91 2.92
CA LEU A 338 1.17 3.57 3.09
C LEU A 338 1.03 4.93 3.80
N GLN A 339 0.08 5.05 4.71
CA GLN A 339 -0.15 6.28 5.47
C GLN A 339 0.70 6.29 6.73
N PRO A 340 1.18 7.46 7.17
CA PRO A 340 2.00 7.57 8.35
C PRO A 340 1.23 7.12 9.59
N SER A 341 1.71 6.04 10.16
CA SER A 341 1.48 5.72 11.56
C SER A 341 2.84 5.51 12.22
N PRO A 342 2.97 5.68 13.53
CA PRO A 342 4.25 5.45 14.18
C PRO A 342 4.82 4.07 13.83
N LYS A 343 6.09 4.06 13.35
CA LYS A 343 6.84 2.85 13.05
C LYS A 343 6.36 2.05 11.81
N ASP A 344 5.79 2.73 10.83
CA ASP A 344 5.32 2.14 9.58
C ASP A 344 6.36 2.19 8.44
N VAL A 345 5.92 1.83 7.22
CA VAL A 345 6.76 1.84 6.01
C VAL A 345 7.29 3.24 5.71
N ILE A 346 6.49 4.29 5.89
CA ILE A 346 6.93 5.67 5.62
C ILE A 346 7.98 6.10 6.64
N GLU A 347 7.81 5.76 7.92
CA GLU A 347 8.84 6.03 8.92
C GLU A 347 10.15 5.30 8.57
N LEU A 348 10.08 4.03 8.17
CA LEU A 348 11.25 3.29 7.72
C LEU A 348 11.94 3.98 6.52
N CYS A 349 11.18 4.43 5.52
CA CYS A 349 11.74 5.20 4.39
C CYS A 349 12.52 6.43 4.87
N VAL A 350 11.92 7.22 5.75
CA VAL A 350 12.57 8.42 6.29
C VAL A 350 13.79 8.06 7.14
N GLN A 351 13.69 7.04 8.00
CA GLN A 351 14.83 6.57 8.81
C GLN A 351 15.99 6.10 7.93
N ILE A 352 15.74 5.34 6.86
CA ILE A 352 16.79 4.95 5.91
C ILE A 352 17.47 6.20 5.31
N VAL A 353 16.70 7.22 4.96
CA VAL A 353 17.23 8.43 4.32
C VAL A 353 18.08 9.26 5.31
N ILE A 354 17.61 9.47 6.55
CA ILE A 354 18.26 10.39 7.50
C ILE A 354 19.28 9.71 8.42
N ASN A 355 19.13 8.41 8.70
CA ASN A 355 20.01 7.68 9.61
C ASN A 355 21.02 6.82 8.83
N LYS A 356 22.26 7.29 8.79
CA LYS A 356 23.36 6.63 8.05
C LYS A 356 23.82 5.31 8.68
N ASP A 357 23.44 5.02 9.92
CA ASP A 357 23.73 3.74 10.57
C ASP A 357 22.87 2.59 10.02
N ILE A 358 21.77 2.91 9.32
CA ILE A 358 20.97 1.91 8.60
C ILE A 358 21.66 1.65 7.26
N THR A 359 22.30 0.50 7.13
CA THR A 359 23.05 0.10 5.93
C THR A 359 22.52 -1.16 5.27
N ASP A 360 21.73 -1.94 5.99
CA ASP A 360 21.15 -3.19 5.51
C ASP A 360 19.87 -3.57 6.30
N ALA A 361 19.12 -4.51 5.79
CA ALA A 361 17.87 -4.98 6.40
C ALA A 361 18.08 -6.07 7.47
N ARG A 362 19.30 -6.60 7.63
CA ARG A 362 19.57 -7.77 8.45
C ARG A 362 20.26 -7.46 9.77
N VAL A 363 21.31 -6.67 9.74
CA VAL A 363 22.18 -6.39 10.90
C VAL A 363 22.04 -4.94 11.34
N ASN A 364 22.34 -4.01 10.42
CA ASN A 364 22.31 -2.57 10.68
C ASN A 364 20.99 -1.97 10.18
N ASN A 365 19.88 -2.47 10.71
CA ASN A 365 18.53 -2.21 10.21
C ASN A 365 17.76 -1.15 11.00
N GLY A 366 18.40 -0.46 11.94
CA GLY A 366 17.76 0.58 12.76
C GLY A 366 16.63 0.06 13.67
N GLY A 367 16.60 -1.26 13.91
CA GLY A 367 15.54 -1.91 14.67
C GLY A 367 14.31 -2.30 13.84
N TYR A 368 14.43 -2.24 12.49
CA TYR A 368 13.43 -2.73 11.55
C TYR A 368 13.92 -4.05 10.95
N PRO A 369 13.48 -5.21 11.41
CA PRO A 369 13.94 -6.48 10.87
C PRO A 369 13.53 -6.66 9.41
N GLN A 370 14.30 -7.46 8.68
CA GLN A 370 14.07 -7.73 7.25
C GLN A 370 12.66 -8.23 6.98
N PHE A 371 12.17 -9.15 7.82
CA PHE A 371 10.80 -9.64 7.78
C PHE A 371 10.00 -9.00 8.91
N ASN A 372 8.94 -8.30 8.55
CA ASN A 372 8.07 -7.58 9.45
C ASN A 372 6.61 -7.74 9.00
N ALA A 373 5.66 -7.30 9.82
CA ALA A 373 4.25 -7.29 9.49
C ALA A 373 3.67 -5.87 9.50
N TYR A 374 2.67 -5.64 8.65
CA TYR A 374 1.91 -4.40 8.66
C TYR A 374 1.33 -4.14 10.05
N ARG A 375 1.52 -2.92 10.53
CA ARG A 375 1.02 -2.48 11.84
C ARG A 375 -0.33 -1.80 11.66
N ASP A 376 -1.40 -2.54 11.77
CA ASP A 376 -2.70 -1.92 11.96
C ASP A 376 -2.83 -1.45 13.41
N SER A 377 -2.17 -0.33 13.70
CA SER A 377 -2.24 0.30 15.02
C SER A 377 -3.60 0.93 15.31
N LYS A 378 -4.45 1.11 14.31
CA LYS A 378 -5.73 1.82 14.48
C LYS A 378 -6.65 1.09 15.45
N ALA A 379 -6.77 -0.23 15.29
CA ALA A 379 -7.64 -1.04 16.13
C ALA A 379 -7.14 -1.08 17.59
N LEU A 380 -5.87 -1.43 17.80
CA LEU A 380 -5.27 -1.46 19.14
C LEU A 380 -5.23 -0.06 19.76
N ARG A 381 -4.88 0.97 19.00
CA ARG A 381 -4.93 2.36 19.46
C ARG A 381 -6.36 2.75 19.87
N ARG A 382 -7.36 2.42 19.06
CA ARG A 382 -8.75 2.73 19.38
C ARG A 382 -9.21 2.04 20.66
N MET A 383 -8.75 0.82 20.93
CA MET A 383 -9.04 0.13 22.18
C MET A 383 -8.39 0.81 23.39
N LEU A 384 -7.17 1.32 23.24
CA LEU A 384 -6.53 2.12 24.29
C LEU A 384 -7.25 3.44 24.51
N GLU A 385 -7.68 4.14 23.45
CA GLU A 385 -8.51 5.34 23.56
C GLU A 385 -9.85 5.06 24.27
N ILE A 386 -10.51 3.95 23.92
CA ILE A 386 -11.76 3.51 24.60
C ILE A 386 -11.52 3.24 26.09
N TYR A 387 -10.38 2.64 26.43
CA TYR A 387 -10.00 2.47 27.82
C TYR A 387 -9.89 3.84 28.53
N ASP A 388 -9.13 4.77 27.97
CA ASP A 388 -8.92 6.11 28.53
C ASP A 388 -10.22 6.91 28.64
N GLU A 389 -11.12 6.79 27.67
CA GLU A 389 -12.41 7.47 27.66
C GLU A 389 -13.40 6.91 28.71
N ASN A 390 -13.35 5.61 28.98
CA ASN A 390 -14.38 4.91 29.73
C ASN A 390 -13.96 4.44 31.11
N VAL A 391 -12.67 4.27 31.38
CA VAL A 391 -12.16 3.79 32.67
C VAL A 391 -11.75 4.97 33.54
N ASN A 392 -12.30 5.06 34.75
CA ASN A 392 -12.01 6.08 35.72
C ASN A 392 -12.00 5.49 37.14
N ASP A 393 -11.48 6.27 38.11
CA ASP A 393 -11.33 5.82 39.49
C ASP A 393 -12.62 5.28 40.11
N LYS A 394 -13.78 5.86 39.76
CA LYS A 394 -15.08 5.41 40.28
C LYS A 394 -15.46 4.04 39.75
N LYS A 395 -15.23 3.79 38.46
CA LYS A 395 -15.47 2.48 37.84
C LYS A 395 -14.47 1.44 38.35
N LEU A 396 -13.20 1.81 38.47
CA LEU A 396 -12.18 0.94 39.03
C LEU A 396 -12.45 0.55 40.48
N ALA A 397 -12.94 1.46 41.30
CA ALA A 397 -13.31 1.18 42.69
C ALA A 397 -14.50 0.24 42.87
N ALA A 398 -15.29 0.04 41.83
CA ALA A 398 -16.45 -0.85 41.80
C ALA A 398 -16.08 -2.30 41.42
N LEU A 399 -14.86 -2.53 40.91
CA LEU A 399 -14.36 -3.85 40.54
C LEU A 399 -13.80 -4.59 41.75
N SER A 400 -13.93 -5.90 41.75
CA SER A 400 -13.17 -6.78 42.67
C SER A 400 -11.68 -6.74 42.32
N ASP A 401 -10.85 -7.20 43.26
CA ASP A 401 -9.39 -7.24 43.07
C ASP A 401 -9.01 -8.09 41.84
N ASP A 402 -9.64 -9.26 41.65
CA ASP A 402 -9.42 -10.15 40.50
C ASP A 402 -9.82 -9.49 39.17
N GLU A 403 -10.96 -8.77 39.12
CA GLU A 403 -11.43 -8.04 37.95
C GLU A 403 -10.46 -6.90 37.61
N ARG A 404 -9.96 -6.22 38.62
CA ARG A 404 -9.00 -5.13 38.44
C ARG A 404 -7.68 -5.64 37.91
N GLU A 405 -7.13 -6.72 38.50
CA GLU A 405 -5.91 -7.36 38.03
C GLU A 405 -6.02 -7.82 36.58
N ARG A 406 -7.16 -8.41 36.18
CA ARG A 406 -7.45 -8.82 34.81
C ARG A 406 -7.43 -7.62 33.85
N LEU A 407 -8.07 -6.51 34.22
CA LEU A 407 -8.14 -5.30 33.41
C LEU A 407 -6.76 -4.64 33.28
N ASP A 408 -6.04 -4.51 34.39
CA ASP A 408 -4.70 -3.89 34.42
C ASP A 408 -3.70 -4.73 33.60
N SER A 409 -3.80 -6.07 33.68
CA SER A 409 -2.99 -6.98 32.88
C SER A 409 -3.30 -6.82 31.37
N ALA A 410 -4.59 -6.78 30.98
CA ALA A 410 -5.01 -6.61 29.61
C ALA A 410 -4.56 -5.26 29.03
N HIS A 411 -4.75 -4.18 29.77
CA HIS A 411 -4.35 -2.83 29.38
C HIS A 411 -2.81 -2.70 29.32
N GLY A 412 -2.09 -3.20 30.32
CA GLY A 412 -0.63 -3.20 30.34
C GLY A 412 -0.02 -3.97 29.18
N ASN A 413 -0.60 -5.14 28.82
CA ASN A 413 -0.20 -5.89 27.65
C ASN A 413 -0.46 -5.11 26.37
N ALA A 414 -1.64 -4.52 26.22
CA ALA A 414 -2.00 -3.71 25.05
C ALA A 414 -1.05 -2.53 24.85
N LEU A 415 -0.70 -1.80 25.94
CA LEU A 415 0.28 -0.72 25.90
C LEU A 415 1.69 -1.22 25.55
N THR A 416 2.09 -2.37 26.09
CA THR A 416 3.39 -2.97 25.81
C THR A 416 3.52 -3.31 24.33
N VAL A 417 2.50 -3.97 23.76
CA VAL A 417 2.46 -4.32 22.34
C VAL A 417 2.40 -3.06 21.47
N TYR A 418 1.55 -2.10 21.83
CA TYR A 418 1.42 -0.85 21.09
C TYR A 418 2.74 -0.05 21.01
N ASN A 419 3.54 -0.09 22.07
CA ASN A 419 4.82 0.62 22.14
C ASN A 419 6.02 -0.17 21.59
N LYS A 420 5.84 -1.42 21.13
CA LYS A 420 6.92 -2.15 20.47
C LYS A 420 7.34 -1.42 19.18
N GLN A 421 8.62 -1.42 18.89
CA GLN A 421 9.16 -0.88 17.64
C GLN A 421 8.73 -1.73 16.43
N VAL A 422 8.70 -3.04 16.62
CA VAL A 422 8.24 -4.01 15.64
C VAL A 422 7.08 -4.80 16.24
N TRP A 423 6.02 -4.99 15.45
CA TRP A 423 4.86 -5.76 15.88
C TRP A 423 4.77 -7.07 15.11
N ASP A 424 4.43 -8.10 15.83
CA ASP A 424 3.74 -9.25 15.27
C ASP A 424 2.26 -8.88 15.11
N TYR A 425 1.69 -9.12 13.93
CA TYR A 425 0.29 -8.79 13.64
C TYR A 425 -0.66 -9.59 14.54
N ASP A 426 -0.38 -10.88 14.74
CA ASP A 426 -1.22 -11.75 15.57
C ASP A 426 -1.11 -11.37 17.03
N GLU A 427 0.06 -10.91 17.47
CA GLU A 427 0.25 -10.39 18.83
C GLU A 427 -0.54 -9.10 19.05
N ALA A 428 -0.51 -8.17 18.09
CA ALA A 428 -1.28 -6.92 18.17
C ALA A 428 -2.79 -7.19 18.18
N LYS A 429 -3.25 -8.08 17.33
CA LYS A 429 -4.65 -8.51 17.26
C LYS A 429 -5.09 -9.25 18.54
N SER A 430 -4.21 -10.08 19.10
CA SER A 430 -4.47 -10.78 20.35
C SER A 430 -4.58 -9.78 21.52
N ALA A 431 -3.66 -8.82 21.60
CA ALA A 431 -3.67 -7.79 22.64
C ALA A 431 -4.94 -6.93 22.60
N GLU A 432 -5.35 -6.55 21.39
CA GLU A 432 -6.62 -5.86 21.13
C GLU A 432 -7.82 -6.67 21.62
N ALA A 433 -7.93 -7.93 21.19
CA ALA A 433 -9.04 -8.80 21.54
C ALA A 433 -9.13 -9.05 23.05
N VAL A 434 -7.98 -9.18 23.73
CA VAL A 434 -7.92 -9.37 25.19
C VAL A 434 -8.40 -8.12 25.92
N LEU A 435 -7.96 -6.92 25.50
CA LEU A 435 -8.40 -5.65 26.09
C LEU A 435 -9.88 -5.40 25.83
N TYR A 436 -10.34 -5.64 24.59
CA TYR A 436 -11.78 -5.56 24.26
C TYR A 436 -12.61 -6.46 25.17
N THR A 437 -12.22 -7.74 25.30
CA THR A 437 -12.94 -8.71 26.11
C THR A 437 -12.99 -8.29 27.58
N ALA A 438 -11.88 -7.79 28.13
CA ALA A 438 -11.84 -7.31 29.50
C ALA A 438 -12.78 -6.12 29.73
N LEU A 439 -12.77 -5.12 28.84
CA LEU A 439 -13.65 -3.95 28.93
C LEU A 439 -15.14 -4.32 28.78
N TYR A 440 -15.44 -5.22 27.86
CA TYR A 440 -16.81 -5.67 27.59
C TYR A 440 -17.40 -6.49 28.73
N ASP A 441 -16.66 -7.51 29.20
CA ASP A 441 -17.12 -8.39 30.29
C ASP A 441 -17.35 -7.61 31.60
N LEU A 442 -16.49 -6.64 31.86
CA LEU A 442 -16.58 -5.78 33.06
C LEU A 442 -17.59 -4.63 32.89
N LYS A 443 -18.29 -4.56 31.76
CA LYS A 443 -19.26 -3.50 31.43
C LYS A 443 -18.72 -2.08 31.59
N LEU A 444 -17.41 -1.91 31.32
CA LEU A 444 -16.73 -0.62 31.36
C LEU A 444 -16.94 0.15 30.06
N PHE A 445 -17.29 -0.56 29.01
CA PHE A 445 -17.53 -0.07 27.67
C PHE A 445 -18.78 -0.75 27.13
N ASP A 446 -19.73 0.04 26.67
CA ASP A 446 -20.92 -0.43 25.98
C ASP A 446 -20.64 -0.44 24.47
N ASP A 447 -20.46 -1.65 23.93
CA ASP A 447 -20.48 -1.85 22.49
C ASP A 447 -21.89 -1.49 21.97
N MET A 448 -22.21 -1.30 20.82
CA MET A 448 -23.50 -1.13 20.10
C MET A 448 -24.76 -0.63 20.88
N ASP A 449 -24.88 -0.90 22.19
CA ASP A 449 -26.02 -0.43 22.99
C ASP A 449 -25.89 1.03 23.44
N SER A 450 -24.68 1.62 23.38
CA SER A 450 -24.46 3.04 23.67
C SER A 450 -24.76 3.96 22.48
N MET A 451 -24.84 3.44 21.28
CA MET A 451 -25.43 4.18 20.18
C MET A 451 -26.91 4.37 20.50
N GLU A 452 -27.38 5.62 20.56
CA GLU A 452 -28.80 5.91 20.46
C GLU A 452 -29.31 5.20 19.21
N HIS A 453 -29.91 4.04 19.41
CA HIS A 453 -30.34 3.19 18.32
C HIS A 453 -31.35 4.03 17.52
N PRO A 454 -31.10 4.37 16.26
CA PRO A 454 -31.99 5.27 15.50
C PRO A 454 -33.41 4.72 15.45
N PHE A 455 -33.60 3.42 15.72
CA PHE A 455 -34.88 2.73 15.78
C PHE A 455 -35.48 2.65 17.18
N LYS A 456 -34.76 3.02 18.26
CA LYS A 456 -35.32 3.08 19.62
C LYS A 456 -36.48 4.07 19.68
N LYS A 457 -36.39 5.15 18.93
CA LYS A 457 -37.43 6.18 18.76
C LYS A 457 -38.69 5.66 18.08
N TYR A 458 -38.61 4.63 17.28
CA TYR A 458 -39.74 4.14 16.46
C TYR A 458 -40.39 2.88 16.98
N LYS A 459 -40.01 2.37 18.16
CA LYS A 459 -40.48 1.09 18.71
C LYS A 459 -40.47 -0.05 17.67
N LEU A 460 -39.66 0.05 16.65
CA LEU A 460 -39.43 -0.99 15.66
C LEU A 460 -38.64 -2.10 16.32
N ASN A 461 -39.39 -2.99 16.75
CA ASN A 461 -39.27 -4.13 17.61
C ASN A 461 -38.02 -4.98 17.43
N SER A 462 -37.71 -5.66 18.50
CA SER A 462 -36.70 -6.70 18.75
C SER A 462 -36.39 -7.67 17.59
N VAL A 463 -37.26 -7.79 16.59
CA VAL A 463 -37.03 -8.63 15.41
C VAL A 463 -36.05 -8.00 14.44
N LEU A 464 -36.17 -6.70 14.15
CA LEU A 464 -35.20 -5.99 13.28
C LEU A 464 -33.85 -5.83 14.00
N THR A 465 -33.88 -5.51 15.30
CA THR A 465 -32.64 -5.44 16.10
C THR A 465 -31.95 -6.81 16.16
N LYS A 466 -32.68 -7.91 16.32
CA LYS A 466 -32.12 -9.26 16.25
C LYS A 466 -31.65 -9.63 14.86
N ALA A 467 -32.37 -9.22 13.82
CA ALA A 467 -31.92 -9.42 12.43
C ALA A 467 -30.66 -8.63 12.10
N PHE A 468 -30.59 -7.37 12.52
CA PHE A 468 -29.39 -6.55 12.34
C PHE A 468 -28.21 -7.07 13.17
N LYS A 469 -28.44 -7.46 14.43
CA LYS A 469 -27.40 -8.07 15.26
C LYS A 469 -26.93 -9.41 14.69
N SER A 470 -27.84 -10.26 14.26
CA SER A 470 -27.51 -11.53 13.59
C SER A 470 -26.78 -11.32 12.28
N THR A 471 -27.15 -10.30 11.52
CA THR A 471 -26.47 -9.94 10.25
C THR A 471 -25.10 -9.34 10.52
N SER A 472 -24.98 -8.49 11.53
CA SER A 472 -23.70 -7.95 12.00
C SER A 472 -22.78 -9.08 12.49
N ASP A 473 -23.27 -10.01 13.30
CA ASP A 473 -22.52 -11.16 13.79
C ASP A 473 -22.08 -12.10 12.64
N ILE A 474 -22.92 -12.24 11.62
CA ILE A 474 -22.58 -13.02 10.41
C ILE A 474 -21.50 -12.27 9.60
N MET A 475 -21.66 -10.97 9.42
CA MET A 475 -20.66 -10.14 8.72
C MET A 475 -19.34 -10.12 9.47
N LEU A 476 -19.35 -10.00 10.80
CA LEU A 476 -18.17 -10.08 11.65
C LEU A 476 -17.46 -11.44 11.55
N LYS A 477 -18.21 -12.53 11.45
CA LYS A 477 -17.64 -13.87 11.24
C LYS A 477 -17.06 -14.05 9.83
N LEU A 478 -17.68 -13.44 8.83
CA LEU A 478 -17.25 -13.54 7.43
C LEU A 478 -16.03 -12.66 7.14
N TYR A 479 -15.96 -11.46 7.75
CA TYR A 479 -14.87 -10.50 7.53
C TYR A 479 -13.73 -10.62 8.57
N GLY A 480 -13.92 -11.43 9.60
CA GLY A 480 -12.98 -11.54 10.71
C GLY A 480 -12.92 -10.27 11.57
N ALA A 481 -12.27 -10.34 12.71
CA ALA A 481 -12.10 -9.20 13.62
C ALA A 481 -11.31 -8.02 12.99
N ARG A 482 -10.63 -8.27 11.88
CA ARG A 482 -9.83 -7.31 11.11
C ARG A 482 -10.64 -6.09 10.65
N ASP A 483 -11.90 -6.30 10.27
CA ASP A 483 -12.76 -5.25 9.73
C ASP A 483 -13.78 -4.69 10.75
N TYR A 484 -13.78 -5.23 11.96
CA TYR A 484 -14.70 -4.82 13.03
C TYR A 484 -14.60 -3.33 13.33
N TYR A 485 -13.39 -2.77 13.32
CA TYR A 485 -13.11 -1.37 13.67
C TYR A 485 -13.07 -0.41 12.48
N THR A 486 -13.04 -0.92 11.25
CA THR A 486 -13.24 -0.08 10.06
C THR A 486 -14.70 0.33 9.86
N PHE A 487 -15.62 -0.31 10.59
CA PHE A 487 -17.05 0.01 10.59
C PHE A 487 -17.46 1.09 11.62
N ARG A 488 -16.52 1.61 12.41
CA ARG A 488 -16.79 2.62 13.44
C ARG A 488 -16.10 3.94 13.21
#